data_67a19c03dbd74b086766cc41f45ac157
#
_entry.id   67a19c03dbd74b086766cc41f45ac157
#
_cell.length_a   1.000
_cell.length_b   1.000
_cell.length_c   1.000
_cell.angle_alpha   90.00
_cell.angle_beta   90.00
_cell.angle_gamma   90.00
#
_symmetry.space_group_name_H-M   'P 1'
#
loop_
_entity.id
_entity.type
_entity.pdbx_description
1 polymer ?
#
loop_
_entity_poly.entity_id
_entity_poly.type
_entity_poly.pdbx_seq_one_letter_code
_entity_poly.pdbx_strand_id
1 'polypeptide(L)'
;MDVLEFINKGGIIVYILIFLNIIGFAVIIYKFLTLPQIKKILQNIAMNIDINKDIESQIEYEIKKLESGLVLIKNIAIISPLLGLLGTVVGIYSSFEAISQKGLGDPTIFSGGIAVALITTIAGIIVSIPHQIAYNHFISFIDKIELKAKKEILGNDT
;
A
#
# COMPACT_ATOMS: atom_id res chain seq x y z
N MET A 1 21.09 15.34 -7.91
CA MET A 1 19.81 15.28 -8.65
C MET A 1 18.74 15.81 -7.69
N ASP A 2 18.14 16.93 -8.02
CA ASP A 2 17.09 17.51 -7.18
C ASP A 2 15.83 16.69 -7.25
N VAL A 3 15.07 16.63 -6.12
CA VAL A 3 13.82 15.85 -6.03
C VAL A 3 12.83 16.29 -7.12
N LEU A 4 12.75 17.58 -7.41
CA LEU A 4 11.90 18.11 -8.47
C LEU A 4 12.33 17.61 -9.87
N GLU A 5 13.63 17.54 -10.13
CA GLU A 5 14.17 17.00 -11.38
C GLU A 5 13.82 15.50 -11.52
N PHE A 6 13.94 14.74 -10.43
CA PHE A 6 13.55 13.33 -10.37
C PHE A 6 12.07 13.12 -10.72
N ILE A 7 11.18 13.91 -10.11
CA ILE A 7 9.74 13.84 -10.34
C ILE A 7 9.41 14.18 -11.79
N ASN A 8 9.96 15.28 -12.31
CA ASN A 8 9.69 15.73 -13.67
C ASN A 8 10.19 14.74 -14.73
N LYS A 9 11.36 14.14 -14.52
CA LYS A 9 11.91 13.11 -15.43
C LYS A 9 11.09 11.81 -15.42
N GLY A 10 10.51 11.44 -14.29
CA GLY A 10 9.69 10.23 -14.19
C GLY A 10 8.31 10.33 -14.84
N GLY A 11 7.88 11.54 -15.23
CA GLY A 11 6.64 11.79 -15.96
C GLY A 11 5.37 11.41 -15.19
N ILE A 12 4.30 11.16 -15.95
CA ILE A 12 2.94 10.94 -15.40
C ILE A 12 2.88 9.80 -14.37
N ILE A 13 3.67 8.76 -14.54
CA ILE A 13 3.67 7.59 -13.64
C ILE A 13 4.14 7.99 -12.24
N VAL A 14 5.17 8.82 -12.13
CA VAL A 14 5.66 9.30 -10.82
C VAL A 14 4.63 10.21 -10.16
N TYR A 15 3.90 11.03 -10.89
CA TYR A 15 2.80 11.84 -10.34
C TYR A 15 1.67 10.95 -9.78
N ILE A 16 1.29 9.88 -10.50
CA ILE A 16 0.31 8.90 -10.01
C ILE A 16 0.81 8.23 -8.73
N LEU A 17 2.07 7.83 -8.69
CA LEU A 17 2.68 7.21 -7.50
C LEU A 17 2.69 8.17 -6.30
N ILE A 18 2.98 9.45 -6.50
CA ILE A 18 2.92 10.49 -5.45
C ILE A 18 1.49 10.63 -4.92
N PHE A 19 0.51 10.69 -5.81
CA PHE A 19 -0.91 10.78 -5.43
C PHE A 19 -1.35 9.56 -4.60
N LEU A 20 -1.01 8.35 -5.03
CA LEU A 20 -1.28 7.12 -4.28
C LEU A 20 -0.55 7.12 -2.92
N ASN A 21 0.68 7.61 -2.89
CA ASN A 21 1.46 7.72 -1.67
C ASN A 21 0.78 8.64 -0.63
N ILE A 22 0.27 9.79 -1.06
CA ILE A 22 -0.44 10.74 -0.17
C ILE A 22 -1.70 10.09 0.41
N ILE A 23 -2.52 9.45 -0.44
CA ILE A 23 -3.74 8.76 0.00
C ILE A 23 -3.39 7.63 0.99
N GLY A 24 -2.40 6.81 0.67
CA GLY A 24 -1.99 5.69 1.51
C GLY A 24 -1.47 6.14 2.87
N PHE A 25 -0.62 7.17 2.91
CA PHE A 25 -0.15 7.74 4.18
C PHE A 25 -1.29 8.36 5.00
N ALA A 26 -2.27 9.01 4.38
CA ALA A 26 -3.44 9.51 5.09
C ALA A 26 -4.20 8.37 5.80
N VAL A 27 -4.39 7.24 5.12
CA VAL A 27 -5.04 6.06 5.72
C VAL A 27 -4.16 5.42 6.80
N ILE A 28 -2.85 5.34 6.61
CA ILE A 28 -1.90 4.82 7.61
C ILE A 28 -1.97 5.66 8.89
N ILE A 29 -1.91 6.98 8.77
CA ILE A 29 -1.98 7.91 9.91
C ILE A 29 -3.33 7.77 10.61
N TYR A 30 -4.44 7.74 9.87
CA TYR A 30 -5.77 7.53 10.43
C TYR A 30 -5.85 6.22 11.22
N LYS A 31 -5.33 5.13 10.67
CA LYS A 31 -5.29 3.82 11.35
C LYS A 31 -4.40 3.82 12.58
N PHE A 32 -3.27 4.47 12.52
CA PHE A 32 -2.35 4.59 13.64
C PHE A 32 -2.97 5.36 14.83
N LEU A 33 -3.85 6.31 14.55
CA LEU A 33 -4.57 7.07 15.58
C LEU A 33 -5.78 6.33 16.15
N THR A 34 -6.42 5.45 15.36
CA THR A 34 -7.67 4.78 15.73
C THR A 34 -7.49 3.40 16.35
N LEU A 35 -6.43 2.66 16.02
CA LEU A 35 -6.20 1.28 16.46
C LEU A 35 -5.46 1.08 17.82
N PRO A 36 -4.81 2.08 18.47
CA PRO A 36 -3.88 1.77 19.58
C PRO A 36 -4.52 1.33 20.91
N GLN A 37 -5.85 1.35 21.04
CA GLN A 37 -6.53 1.05 22.32
C GLN A 37 -7.20 -0.34 22.33
N ILE A 38 -6.39 -1.41 22.40
CA ILE A 38 -6.88 -2.80 22.44
C ILE A 38 -8.00 -3.00 23.46
N LYS A 39 -7.82 -2.53 24.70
CA LYS A 39 -8.84 -2.68 25.77
C LYS A 39 -10.18 -2.06 25.39
N LYS A 40 -10.16 -0.86 24.80
CA LYS A 40 -11.38 -0.16 24.39
C LYS A 40 -12.07 -0.87 23.21
N ILE A 41 -11.27 -1.41 22.29
CA ILE A 41 -11.78 -2.19 21.15
C ILE A 41 -12.45 -3.47 21.64
N LEU A 42 -11.80 -4.24 22.55
CA LEU A 42 -12.36 -5.45 23.13
C LEU A 42 -13.65 -5.19 23.90
N GLN A 43 -13.70 -4.12 24.71
CA GLN A 43 -14.93 -3.71 25.39
C GLN A 43 -16.05 -3.36 24.41
N ASN A 44 -15.75 -2.65 23.34
CA ASN A 44 -16.75 -2.32 22.31
C ASN A 44 -17.26 -3.58 21.59
N ILE A 45 -16.38 -4.53 21.28
CA ILE A 45 -16.77 -5.81 20.70
C ILE A 45 -17.70 -6.55 21.66
N ALA A 46 -17.30 -6.68 22.93
CA ALA A 46 -18.11 -7.38 23.94
C ALA A 46 -19.48 -6.74 24.17
N MET A 47 -19.58 -5.40 24.11
CA MET A 47 -20.87 -4.69 24.26
C MET A 47 -21.79 -4.84 23.05
N ASN A 48 -21.26 -5.10 21.87
CA ASN A 48 -22.04 -5.22 20.63
C ASN A 48 -22.50 -6.66 20.33
N ILE A 49 -22.03 -7.65 21.11
CA ILE A 49 -22.36 -9.06 20.91
C ILE A 49 -23.71 -9.39 21.58
N ASP A 50 -24.60 -9.98 20.78
CA ASP A 50 -25.87 -10.55 21.22
C ASP A 50 -25.67 -12.05 21.52
N ILE A 51 -25.84 -12.44 22.81
CA ILE A 51 -25.62 -13.82 23.28
C ILE A 51 -26.58 -14.82 22.61
N ASN A 52 -27.71 -14.35 22.08
CA ASN A 52 -28.69 -15.21 21.39
C ASN A 52 -28.36 -15.53 19.96
N LYS A 53 -27.26 -14.98 19.43
CA LYS A 53 -26.78 -15.17 18.06
C LYS A 53 -25.43 -15.86 18.06
N ASP A 54 -25.00 -16.33 16.90
CA ASP A 54 -23.66 -16.87 16.72
C ASP A 54 -22.59 -15.82 17.07
N ILE A 55 -21.93 -16.03 18.19
CA ILE A 55 -20.95 -15.12 18.78
C ILE A 55 -19.72 -15.01 17.87
N GLU A 56 -19.30 -16.13 17.26
CA GLU A 56 -18.12 -16.15 16.39
C GLU A 56 -18.29 -15.28 15.16
N SER A 57 -19.43 -15.39 14.47
CA SER A 57 -19.76 -14.56 13.31
C SER A 57 -19.83 -13.06 13.68
N GLN A 58 -20.26 -12.74 14.90
CA GLN A 58 -20.32 -11.35 15.35
C GLN A 58 -18.92 -10.79 15.63
N ILE A 59 -18.03 -11.59 16.24
CA ILE A 59 -16.62 -11.22 16.43
C ILE A 59 -15.99 -10.95 15.07
N GLU A 60 -16.13 -11.87 14.10
CA GLU A 60 -15.60 -11.69 12.74
C GLU A 60 -16.11 -10.40 12.07
N TYR A 61 -17.39 -10.08 12.25
CA TYR A 61 -17.97 -8.86 11.69
C TYR A 61 -17.32 -7.60 12.28
N GLU A 62 -17.12 -7.54 13.60
CA GLU A 62 -16.44 -6.41 14.25
C GLU A 62 -14.96 -6.31 13.85
N ILE A 63 -14.28 -7.45 13.69
CA ILE A 63 -12.90 -7.51 13.19
C ILE A 63 -12.80 -6.98 11.74
N LYS A 64 -13.73 -7.37 10.85
CA LYS A 64 -13.78 -6.84 9.48
C LYS A 64 -13.96 -5.33 9.41
N LYS A 65 -14.67 -4.73 10.36
CA LYS A 65 -14.73 -3.26 10.47
C LYS A 65 -13.34 -2.65 10.79
N LEU A 66 -12.55 -3.32 11.62
CA LEU A 66 -11.19 -2.87 11.93
C LEU A 66 -10.27 -3.00 10.71
N GLU A 67 -10.47 -4.00 9.87
CA GLU A 67 -9.71 -4.18 8.61
C GLU A 67 -10.10 -3.17 7.52
N SER A 68 -11.25 -2.52 7.65
CA SER A 68 -11.70 -1.51 6.69
C SER A 68 -10.60 -0.48 6.41
N GLY A 69 -10.30 -0.22 5.14
CA GLY A 69 -9.23 0.68 4.68
C GLY A 69 -7.84 0.02 4.58
N LEU A 70 -7.56 -1.13 5.24
CA LEU A 70 -6.27 -1.82 5.07
C LEU A 70 -6.10 -2.39 3.66
N VAL A 71 -7.21 -2.76 3.02
CA VAL A 71 -7.22 -3.21 1.61
C VAL A 71 -6.64 -2.13 0.69
N LEU A 72 -6.91 -0.86 0.96
CA LEU A 72 -6.35 0.24 0.18
C LEU A 72 -4.82 0.34 0.36
N ILE A 73 -4.33 0.24 1.60
CA ILE A 73 -2.89 0.24 1.88
C ILE A 73 -2.22 -0.94 1.18
N LYS A 74 -2.81 -2.15 1.26
CA LYS A 74 -2.33 -3.36 0.57
C LYS A 74 -2.28 -3.16 -0.94
N ASN A 75 -3.34 -2.61 -1.53
CA ASN A 75 -3.40 -2.38 -2.98
C ASN A 75 -2.33 -1.39 -3.42
N ILE A 76 -2.11 -0.30 -2.69
CA ILE A 76 -1.03 0.66 -2.98
C ILE A 76 0.32 -0.04 -2.92
N ALA A 77 0.58 -0.85 -1.88
CA ALA A 77 1.83 -1.59 -1.74
C ALA A 77 2.09 -2.52 -2.93
N ILE A 78 1.08 -3.20 -3.46
CA ILE A 78 1.20 -4.16 -4.57
C ILE A 78 1.25 -3.44 -5.92
N ILE A 79 0.41 -2.43 -6.13
CA ILE A 79 0.25 -1.78 -7.43
C ILE A 79 1.43 -0.82 -7.72
N SER A 80 2.01 -0.19 -6.70
CA SER A 80 3.08 0.79 -6.91
C SER A 80 4.31 0.24 -7.64
N PRO A 81 4.87 -0.95 -7.32
CA PRO A 81 5.96 -1.54 -8.09
C PRO A 81 5.54 -1.92 -9.51
N LEU A 82 4.29 -2.34 -9.72
CA LEU A 82 3.76 -2.66 -11.05
C LEU A 82 3.65 -1.41 -11.92
N LEU A 83 3.24 -0.28 -11.35
CA LEU A 83 3.27 1.02 -12.03
C LEU A 83 4.72 1.44 -12.35
N GLY A 84 5.65 1.22 -11.43
CA GLY A 84 7.08 1.43 -11.69
C GLY A 84 7.59 0.59 -12.85
N LEU A 85 7.23 -0.69 -12.89
CA LEU A 85 7.57 -1.61 -13.98
C LEU A 85 6.93 -1.18 -15.31
N LEU A 86 5.67 -0.74 -15.28
CA LEU A 86 5.02 -0.16 -16.47
C LEU A 86 5.85 1.01 -17.03
N GLY A 87 6.36 1.87 -16.13
CA GLY A 87 7.23 2.97 -16.51
C GLY A 87 8.54 2.52 -17.20
N THR A 88 9.10 1.37 -16.78
CA THR A 88 10.27 0.83 -17.48
C THR A 88 9.94 0.38 -18.89
N VAL A 89 8.82 -0.29 -19.08
CA VAL A 89 8.38 -0.73 -20.42
C VAL A 89 8.16 0.48 -21.32
N VAL A 90 7.48 1.52 -20.85
CA VAL A 90 7.23 2.75 -21.61
C VAL A 90 8.54 3.49 -21.90
N GLY A 91 9.44 3.61 -20.92
CA GLY A 91 10.72 4.29 -21.09
C GLY A 91 11.64 3.59 -22.11
N ILE A 92 11.72 2.25 -22.03
CA ILE A 92 12.50 1.44 -22.99
C ILE A 92 11.89 1.52 -24.39
N TYR A 93 10.55 1.42 -24.49
CA TYR A 93 9.85 1.56 -25.77
C TYR A 93 10.18 2.91 -26.43
N SER A 94 10.09 4.01 -25.69
CA SER A 94 10.43 5.35 -26.18
C SER A 94 11.88 5.46 -26.62
N SER A 95 12.80 4.76 -25.94
CA SER A 95 14.22 4.71 -26.34
C SER A 95 14.40 4.02 -27.71
N PHE A 96 13.73 2.87 -27.90
CA PHE A 96 13.80 2.17 -29.20
C PHE A 96 13.12 2.94 -30.33
N GLU A 97 12.03 3.62 -30.05
CA GLU A 97 11.37 4.50 -31.02
C GLU A 97 12.32 5.63 -31.47
N ALA A 98 13.01 6.27 -30.53
CA ALA A 98 13.97 7.31 -30.80
C ALA A 98 15.15 6.79 -31.66
N ILE A 99 15.68 5.59 -31.39
CA ILE A 99 16.71 4.93 -32.18
C ILE A 99 16.22 4.65 -33.62
N SER A 100 14.97 4.16 -33.74
CA SER A 100 14.40 3.86 -35.08
C SER A 100 14.27 5.09 -35.96
N GLN A 101 13.97 6.25 -35.35
CA GLN A 101 13.78 7.50 -36.07
C GLN A 101 15.10 8.22 -36.40
N LYS A 102 16.09 8.16 -35.49
CA LYS A 102 17.33 8.98 -35.55
C LYS A 102 18.61 8.17 -35.76
N GLY A 103 18.53 6.83 -35.68
CA GLY A 103 19.69 5.94 -35.75
C GLY A 103 20.47 5.83 -34.44
N LEU A 104 21.54 5.05 -34.43
CA LEU A 104 22.38 4.74 -33.26
C LEU A 104 23.56 5.74 -33.07
N GLY A 105 23.63 6.80 -33.84
CA GLY A 105 24.80 7.67 -33.89
C GLY A 105 25.07 8.50 -32.63
N ASP A 106 24.08 8.74 -31.80
CA ASP A 106 24.21 9.54 -30.58
C ASP A 106 23.57 8.86 -29.38
N PRO A 107 24.34 8.47 -28.34
CA PRO A 107 23.83 7.85 -27.12
C PRO A 107 22.80 8.70 -26.37
N THR A 108 22.79 10.01 -26.51
CA THR A 108 21.86 10.91 -25.86
C THR A 108 20.40 10.68 -26.30
N ILE A 109 20.24 10.15 -27.53
CA ILE A 109 18.92 9.90 -28.14
C ILE A 109 18.09 8.89 -27.31
N PHE A 110 18.72 7.85 -26.75
CA PHE A 110 18.04 6.79 -26.02
C PHE A 110 18.24 6.85 -24.49
N SER A 111 19.23 7.58 -23.99
CA SER A 111 19.54 7.68 -22.59
C SER A 111 18.39 8.27 -21.76
N GLY A 112 17.62 9.20 -22.34
CA GLY A 112 16.47 9.82 -21.70
C GLY A 112 15.38 8.81 -21.34
N GLY A 113 15.00 7.92 -22.26
CA GLY A 113 14.00 6.89 -22.01
C GLY A 113 14.46 5.85 -20.98
N ILE A 114 15.75 5.48 -21.01
CA ILE A 114 16.33 4.59 -19.98
C ILE A 114 16.30 5.27 -18.60
N ALA A 115 16.61 6.56 -18.53
CA ALA A 115 16.53 7.30 -17.27
C ALA A 115 15.11 7.33 -16.71
N VAL A 116 14.09 7.56 -17.55
CA VAL A 116 12.67 7.48 -17.15
C VAL A 116 12.34 6.09 -16.61
N ALA A 117 12.76 5.04 -17.29
CA ALA A 117 12.56 3.65 -16.88
C ALA A 117 13.09 3.38 -15.46
N LEU A 118 14.32 3.78 -15.16
CA LEU A 118 14.94 3.60 -13.86
C LEU A 118 14.24 4.43 -12.77
N ILE A 119 13.92 5.69 -13.06
CA ILE A 119 13.27 6.61 -12.13
C ILE A 119 11.89 6.08 -11.69
N THR A 120 11.10 5.60 -12.63
CA THR A 120 9.76 5.09 -12.34
C THR A 120 9.78 3.83 -11.47
N THR A 121 10.73 2.92 -11.72
CA THR A 121 10.92 1.73 -10.89
C THR A 121 11.33 2.10 -9.47
N ILE A 122 12.32 2.98 -9.31
CA ILE A 122 12.75 3.47 -7.99
C ILE A 122 11.57 4.09 -7.24
N ALA A 123 10.80 4.96 -7.90
CA ALA A 123 9.63 5.60 -7.30
C ALA A 123 8.58 4.57 -6.85
N GLY A 124 8.27 3.57 -7.68
CA GLY A 124 7.33 2.50 -7.35
C GLY A 124 7.74 1.72 -6.11
N ILE A 125 9.03 1.38 -5.98
CA ILE A 125 9.57 0.66 -4.82
C ILE A 125 9.54 1.55 -3.55
N ILE A 126 9.92 2.82 -3.66
CA ILE A 126 9.89 3.78 -2.54
C ILE A 126 8.47 3.91 -1.97
N VAL A 127 7.45 3.95 -2.82
CA VAL A 127 6.05 4.00 -2.38
C VAL A 127 5.62 2.66 -1.77
N SER A 128 5.98 1.55 -2.37
CA SER A 128 5.53 0.21 -1.95
C SER A 128 6.00 -0.18 -0.55
N ILE A 129 7.28 0.00 -0.25
CA ILE A 129 7.90 -0.52 0.99
C ILE A 129 7.20 -0.02 2.26
N PRO A 130 7.00 1.29 2.49
CA PRO A 130 6.35 1.76 3.71
C PRO A 130 4.90 1.30 3.83
N HIS A 131 4.16 1.20 2.70
CA HIS A 131 2.79 0.71 2.69
C HIS A 131 2.71 -0.78 3.03
N GLN A 132 3.63 -1.61 2.51
CA GLN A 132 3.70 -3.02 2.82
C GLN A 132 4.02 -3.27 4.31
N ILE A 133 4.97 -2.51 4.86
CA ILE A 133 5.32 -2.59 6.29
C ILE A 133 4.11 -2.19 7.15
N ALA A 134 3.46 -1.07 6.83
CA ALA A 134 2.29 -0.59 7.56
C ALA A 134 1.13 -1.60 7.51
N TYR A 135 0.83 -2.16 6.33
CA TYR A 135 -0.20 -3.18 6.17
C TYR A 135 0.07 -4.40 7.05
N ASN A 136 1.28 -4.96 6.98
CA ASN A 136 1.65 -6.14 7.77
C ASN A 136 1.59 -5.87 9.28
N HIS A 137 1.97 -4.66 9.69
CA HIS A 137 1.88 -4.24 11.09
C HIS A 137 0.42 -4.20 11.57
N PHE A 138 -0.46 -3.56 10.82
CA PHE A 138 -1.86 -3.42 11.19
C PHE A 138 -2.60 -4.75 11.17
N ILE A 139 -2.38 -5.61 10.16
CA ILE A 139 -3.04 -6.91 10.10
C ILE A 139 -2.63 -7.80 11.29
N SER A 140 -1.33 -7.87 11.59
CA SER A 140 -0.83 -8.60 12.76
C SER A 140 -1.38 -8.06 14.09
N PHE A 141 -1.66 -6.76 14.15
CA PHE A 141 -2.26 -6.16 15.33
C PHE A 141 -3.74 -6.54 15.46
N ILE A 142 -4.49 -6.54 14.36
CA ILE A 142 -5.91 -6.92 14.33
C ILE A 142 -6.06 -8.42 14.63
N ASP A 143 -5.21 -9.29 14.08
CA ASP A 143 -5.20 -10.73 14.38
C ASP A 143 -5.03 -11.00 15.89
N LYS A 144 -4.17 -10.21 16.56
CA LYS A 144 -4.01 -10.30 18.02
C LYS A 144 -5.26 -9.86 18.77
N ILE A 145 -6.00 -8.88 18.26
CA ILE A 145 -7.27 -8.45 18.84
C ILE A 145 -8.31 -9.55 18.69
N GLU A 146 -8.42 -10.15 17.51
CA GLU A 146 -9.33 -11.25 17.22
C GLU A 146 -9.10 -12.44 18.16
N LEU A 147 -7.84 -12.89 18.27
CA LEU A 147 -7.47 -13.99 19.18
C LEU A 147 -7.84 -13.68 20.63
N LYS A 148 -7.62 -12.45 21.08
CA LYS A 148 -8.00 -12.04 22.43
C LYS A 148 -9.52 -11.96 22.60
N ALA A 149 -10.26 -11.43 21.62
CA ALA A 149 -11.70 -11.36 21.65
C ALA A 149 -12.33 -12.77 21.72
N LYS A 150 -11.85 -13.69 20.89
CA LYS A 150 -12.28 -15.10 20.91
C LYS A 150 -12.00 -15.73 22.27
N LYS A 151 -10.81 -15.53 22.83
CA LYS A 151 -10.43 -16.07 24.13
C LYS A 151 -11.27 -15.51 25.29
N GLU A 152 -11.53 -14.21 25.31
CA GLU A 152 -12.25 -13.55 26.44
C GLU A 152 -13.77 -13.77 26.36
N ILE A 153 -14.34 -13.88 25.14
CA ILE A 153 -15.81 -13.92 24.94
C ILE A 153 -16.32 -15.35 24.78
N LEU A 154 -15.60 -16.23 24.07
CA LEU A 154 -16.01 -17.63 23.88
C LEU A 154 -15.60 -18.54 25.05
N GLY A 155 -14.73 -18.05 25.96
CA GLY A 155 -14.18 -18.88 27.00
C GLY A 155 -13.02 -19.77 26.54
N ASN A 156 -12.21 -20.23 27.51
CA ASN A 156 -11.04 -21.09 27.25
C ASN A 156 -11.47 -22.52 26.93
N ASP A 157 -11.94 -22.80 25.75
CA ASP A 157 -12.05 -24.16 25.23
C ASP A 157 -10.96 -24.39 24.16
N THR A 158 -9.70 -24.39 24.62
CA THR A 158 -8.57 -25.11 23.99
C THR A 158 -7.41 -25.17 24.98
#